data_201838d7447e2054a82219a51d390420
#
_entry.id   201838d7447e2054a82219a51d390420
#
_cell.length_a   1.000
_cell.length_b   1.000
_cell.length_c   1.000
_cell.angle_alpha   90.00
_cell.angle_beta   90.00
_cell.angle_gamma   90.00
#
_symmetry.space_group_name_H-M   'P 1'
#
loop_
_entity.id
_entity.type
_entity.pdbx_description
1 polymer ?
#
loop_
_entity_poly.entity_id
_entity_poly.type
_entity_poly.pdbx_seq_one_letter_code
_entity_poly.pdbx_strand_id
1 'polypeptide(L)'
;MKAVIFDIQRNSFVDGPGIRTTVFFKGCNLRCKWCHNPESQAAEKQMMFYKDKCTGCGKCREVCPHHLEKCDFCGKCELFCTSDARKICGKEYTVDEVFSEIVKDKLFYENSGGGITFSGGECMLQIGFLYEILKKCKENGIHTAVDTAGNVPWEYFEKIIPYTDMFLYDVKCISDNLHIEGTGVSNGQISDNLKALSSVFKGSIYIRIPVIGNFNDSTEEMTKISEFLKNINPDKIELLPYHNIGNHKYTALNMTPRDYTTPDENKMTELRKIFGI
;
A
#
# COMPACT_ATOMS: atom_id res chain seq x y z
N MET A 1 -12.53 15.86 -9.87
CA MET A 1 -11.16 15.53 -9.41
C MET A 1 -10.79 14.11 -9.85
N LYS A 2 -9.53 13.85 -10.19
CA LYS A 2 -9.05 12.53 -10.61
C LYS A 2 -7.88 12.10 -9.76
N ALA A 3 -7.69 10.78 -9.63
CA ALA A 3 -6.52 10.14 -9.02
C ALA A 3 -5.93 9.08 -9.95
N VAL A 4 -4.63 8.83 -9.81
CA VAL A 4 -3.98 7.71 -10.48
C VAL A 4 -4.00 6.50 -9.55
N ILE A 5 -4.72 5.46 -9.96
CA ILE A 5 -4.92 4.22 -9.23
C ILE A 5 -4.35 3.09 -10.08
N PHE A 6 -3.63 2.14 -9.47
CA PHE A 6 -3.05 1.04 -10.23
C PHE A 6 -3.81 -0.28 -10.06
N ASP A 7 -4.59 -0.42 -8.97
CA ASP A 7 -5.42 -1.60 -8.77
C ASP A 7 -6.65 -1.28 -7.90
N ILE A 8 -7.73 -2.03 -8.08
CA ILE A 8 -8.90 -2.08 -7.22
C ILE A 8 -9.17 -3.56 -6.93
N GLN A 9 -8.73 -4.01 -5.78
CA GLN A 9 -8.84 -5.41 -5.38
C GLN A 9 -10.08 -5.62 -4.53
N ARG A 10 -10.99 -6.44 -5.04
CA ARG A 10 -12.20 -6.85 -4.33
C ARG A 10 -11.94 -8.09 -3.47
N ASN A 11 -12.74 -8.27 -2.43
CA ASN A 11 -12.67 -9.44 -1.54
C ASN A 11 -11.31 -9.62 -0.82
N SER A 12 -10.69 -8.52 -0.37
CA SER A 12 -9.51 -8.60 0.49
C SER A 12 -9.89 -8.99 1.92
N PHE A 13 -9.08 -9.85 2.54
CA PHE A 13 -9.20 -10.30 3.93
C PHE A 13 -8.00 -9.87 4.79
N VAL A 14 -7.06 -9.14 4.20
CA VAL A 14 -5.77 -8.77 4.83
C VAL A 14 -5.59 -7.27 5.02
N ASP A 15 -6.50 -6.47 4.51
CA ASP A 15 -6.41 -5.00 4.55
C ASP A 15 -7.39 -4.39 5.57
N GLY A 16 -7.54 -5.03 6.72
CA GLY A 16 -8.42 -4.67 7.81
C GLY A 16 -9.48 -5.74 8.10
N PRO A 17 -10.41 -5.49 9.05
CA PRO A 17 -11.42 -6.45 9.45
C PRO A 17 -12.49 -6.68 8.37
N GLY A 18 -13.05 -7.88 8.36
CA GLY A 18 -14.12 -8.29 7.44
C GLY A 18 -13.67 -8.41 5.99
N ILE A 19 -14.64 -8.48 5.07
CA ILE A 19 -14.39 -8.47 3.62
C ILE A 19 -14.27 -7.02 3.15
N ARG A 20 -13.18 -6.72 2.44
CA ARG A 20 -12.91 -5.35 2.01
C ARG A 20 -12.64 -5.26 0.50
N THR A 21 -12.93 -4.11 -0.05
CA THR A 21 -12.34 -3.70 -1.33
C THR A 21 -11.16 -2.79 -1.02
N THR A 22 -10.00 -3.02 -1.66
CA THR A 22 -8.81 -2.19 -1.47
C THR A 22 -8.51 -1.42 -2.74
N VAL A 23 -8.44 -0.10 -2.63
CA VAL A 23 -8.07 0.81 -3.73
C VAL A 23 -6.60 1.20 -3.58
N PHE A 24 -5.78 0.85 -4.57
CA PHE A 24 -4.34 1.06 -4.54
C PHE A 24 -3.93 2.28 -5.38
N PHE A 25 -3.51 3.34 -4.70
CA PHE A 25 -3.05 4.58 -5.32
C PHE A 25 -1.62 4.50 -5.81
N LYS A 26 -1.31 5.17 -6.93
CA LYS A 26 0.06 5.38 -7.38
C LYS A 26 0.69 6.63 -6.74
N GLY A 27 2.00 6.57 -6.59
CA GLY A 27 2.82 7.56 -5.92
C GLY A 27 3.13 7.14 -4.48
N CYS A 28 4.41 7.11 -4.14
CA CYS A 28 4.89 6.94 -2.78
C CYS A 28 6.12 7.82 -2.59
N ASN A 29 6.24 8.45 -1.44
CA ASN A 29 7.42 9.22 -1.07
C ASN A 29 8.48 8.40 -0.30
N LEU A 30 8.17 7.13 0.01
CA LEU A 30 9.15 6.15 0.48
C LEU A 30 9.71 5.34 -0.70
N ARG A 31 10.90 4.76 -0.49
CA ARG A 31 11.59 3.86 -1.44
C ARG A 31 12.00 2.58 -0.74
N CYS A 32 11.03 1.95 -0.04
CA CYS A 32 11.26 0.72 0.69
C CYS A 32 11.92 -0.32 -0.21
N LYS A 33 13.08 -0.84 0.22
CA LYS A 33 13.87 -1.80 -0.55
C LYS A 33 13.17 -3.16 -0.70
N TRP A 34 12.20 -3.45 0.16
CA TRP A 34 11.35 -4.67 0.17
C TRP A 34 9.93 -4.45 -0.32
N CYS A 35 9.67 -3.36 -1.03
CA CYS A 35 8.30 -3.00 -1.42
C CYS A 35 7.63 -4.11 -2.23
N HIS A 36 6.43 -4.54 -1.81
CA HIS A 36 5.64 -5.53 -2.57
C HIS A 36 4.95 -4.94 -3.79
N ASN A 37 4.81 -3.61 -3.83
CA ASN A 37 4.17 -2.89 -4.92
C ASN A 37 5.12 -1.83 -5.51
N PRO A 38 6.28 -2.20 -6.09
CA PRO A 38 7.23 -1.23 -6.65
C PRO A 38 6.59 -0.38 -7.76
N GLU A 39 5.57 -0.91 -8.44
CA GLU A 39 4.76 -0.19 -9.42
C GLU A 39 3.98 1.00 -8.83
N SER A 40 3.80 1.03 -7.51
CA SER A 40 3.14 2.14 -6.83
C SER A 40 4.08 3.32 -6.53
N GLN A 41 5.40 3.13 -6.60
CA GLN A 41 6.37 4.14 -6.17
C GLN A 41 6.38 5.38 -7.07
N ALA A 42 6.24 5.21 -8.39
CA ALA A 42 6.09 6.33 -9.31
C ALA A 42 4.63 6.83 -9.31
N ALA A 43 4.44 8.15 -9.36
CA ALA A 43 3.10 8.75 -9.44
C ALA A 43 2.49 8.61 -10.85
N GLU A 44 3.34 8.58 -11.88
CA GLU A 44 2.95 8.52 -13.28
C GLU A 44 2.63 7.08 -13.70
N LYS A 45 1.90 6.95 -14.81
CA LYS A 45 1.67 5.68 -15.50
C LYS A 45 3.01 5.04 -15.87
N GLN A 46 3.07 3.71 -15.80
CA GLN A 46 4.25 2.96 -16.19
C GLN A 46 3.86 1.76 -17.08
N MET A 47 4.71 1.41 -18.03
CA MET A 47 4.58 0.17 -18.78
C MET A 47 5.31 -0.95 -18.04
N MET A 48 4.60 -1.99 -17.65
CA MET A 48 5.17 -3.23 -17.11
C MET A 48 5.31 -4.27 -18.23
N PHE A 49 6.44 -4.94 -18.27
CA PHE A 49 6.69 -6.00 -19.23
C PHE A 49 7.17 -7.29 -18.53
N TYR A 50 6.27 -8.27 -18.47
CA TYR A 50 6.50 -9.59 -17.89
C TYR A 50 7.15 -10.50 -18.94
N LYS A 51 8.49 -10.59 -18.91
CA LYS A 51 9.28 -11.35 -19.91
C LYS A 51 8.96 -12.85 -19.90
N ASP A 52 8.70 -13.39 -18.72
CA ASP A 52 8.32 -14.79 -18.47
C ASP A 52 6.98 -15.19 -19.10
N LYS A 53 6.05 -14.22 -19.26
CA LYS A 53 4.77 -14.43 -19.94
C LYS A 53 4.87 -14.25 -21.46
N CYS A 54 5.93 -13.63 -21.95
CA CYS A 54 6.02 -13.24 -23.35
C CYS A 54 6.29 -14.44 -24.27
N THR A 55 5.39 -14.70 -25.22
CA THR A 55 5.54 -15.77 -26.24
C THR A 55 6.37 -15.36 -27.46
N GLY A 56 6.84 -14.11 -27.54
CA GLY A 56 7.62 -13.61 -28.66
C GLY A 56 6.83 -13.36 -29.95
N CYS A 57 5.50 -13.31 -29.90
CA CYS A 57 4.64 -13.20 -31.09
C CYS A 57 4.79 -11.90 -31.91
N GLY A 58 5.45 -10.87 -31.37
CA GLY A 58 5.69 -9.59 -32.06
C GLY A 58 4.50 -8.64 -32.18
N LYS A 59 3.27 -9.07 -31.84
CA LYS A 59 2.03 -8.32 -32.04
C LYS A 59 2.05 -6.92 -31.40
N CYS A 60 2.63 -6.82 -30.19
CA CYS A 60 2.75 -5.55 -29.49
C CYS A 60 3.55 -4.48 -30.26
N ARG A 61 4.54 -4.89 -31.07
CA ARG A 61 5.33 -3.99 -31.91
C ARG A 61 4.55 -3.55 -33.16
N GLU A 62 3.77 -4.47 -33.76
CA GLU A 62 2.94 -4.16 -34.92
C GLU A 62 1.85 -3.12 -34.61
N VAL A 63 1.15 -3.28 -33.47
CA VAL A 63 0.03 -2.40 -33.10
C VAL A 63 0.47 -1.09 -32.43
N CYS A 64 1.73 -1.00 -32.01
CA CYS A 64 2.27 0.19 -31.37
C CYS A 64 2.53 1.30 -32.41
N PRO A 65 1.95 2.51 -32.29
CA PRO A 65 2.18 3.59 -33.22
C PRO A 65 3.64 4.07 -33.25
N HIS A 66 4.43 3.72 -32.22
CA HIS A 66 5.84 4.07 -32.08
C HIS A 66 6.76 2.84 -32.12
N HIS A 67 6.30 1.69 -32.58
CA HIS A 67 7.08 0.44 -32.67
C HIS A 67 7.85 0.08 -31.38
N LEU A 68 7.32 0.46 -30.21
CA LEU A 68 7.89 0.30 -28.87
C LEU A 68 9.12 1.18 -28.54
N GLU A 69 9.47 2.14 -29.39
CA GLU A 69 10.58 3.06 -29.15
C GLU A 69 10.22 4.14 -28.14
N LYS A 70 8.94 4.52 -28.10
CA LYS A 70 8.36 5.48 -27.17
C LYS A 70 7.01 4.97 -26.69
N CYS A 71 6.66 5.23 -25.42
CA CYS A 71 5.35 4.89 -24.86
C CYS A 71 4.53 6.16 -24.61
N ASP A 72 3.35 6.24 -25.22
CA ASP A 72 2.32 7.27 -25.00
C ASP A 72 1.15 6.73 -24.15
N PHE A 73 1.29 5.50 -23.63
CA PHE A 73 0.28 4.79 -22.84
C PHE A 73 -1.07 4.63 -23.55
N CYS A 74 -1.10 4.48 -24.87
CA CYS A 74 -2.33 4.30 -25.65
C CYS A 74 -3.03 2.93 -25.41
N GLY A 75 -2.41 2.00 -24.71
CA GLY A 75 -2.99 0.70 -24.33
C GLY A 75 -3.03 -0.37 -25.43
N LYS A 76 -2.71 -0.05 -26.69
CA LYS A 76 -2.81 -1.01 -27.80
C LYS A 76 -1.99 -2.28 -27.58
N CYS A 77 -0.73 -2.14 -27.11
CA CYS A 77 0.13 -3.29 -26.85
C CYS A 77 -0.35 -4.18 -25.68
N GLU A 78 -1.07 -3.63 -24.72
CA GLU A 78 -1.75 -4.37 -23.66
C GLU A 78 -2.98 -5.09 -24.20
N LEU A 79 -3.86 -4.37 -24.89
CA LEU A 79 -5.12 -4.92 -25.44
C LEU A 79 -4.89 -6.11 -26.39
N PHE A 80 -3.84 -6.05 -27.21
CA PHE A 80 -3.53 -7.10 -28.18
C PHE A 80 -2.54 -8.17 -27.68
N CYS A 81 -2.12 -8.11 -26.40
CA CYS A 81 -1.23 -9.10 -25.81
C CYS A 81 -2.01 -10.29 -25.26
N THR A 82 -2.08 -11.39 -26.01
CA THR A 82 -2.84 -12.58 -25.61
C THR A 82 -2.24 -13.36 -24.44
N SER A 83 -1.01 -13.04 -24.03
CA SER A 83 -0.31 -13.65 -22.89
C SER A 83 -0.19 -12.75 -21.67
N ASP A 84 -0.85 -11.58 -21.68
CA ASP A 84 -0.78 -10.56 -20.61
C ASP A 84 0.64 -10.15 -20.21
N ALA A 85 1.58 -10.23 -21.17
CA ALA A 85 2.97 -9.88 -20.94
C ALA A 85 3.22 -8.37 -20.84
N ARG A 86 2.29 -7.55 -21.36
CA ARG A 86 2.36 -6.09 -21.29
C ARG A 86 1.15 -5.54 -20.56
N LYS A 87 1.40 -4.68 -19.57
CA LYS A 87 0.35 -4.05 -18.77
C LYS A 87 0.71 -2.60 -18.48
N ILE A 88 -0.23 -1.68 -18.66
CA ILE A 88 -0.10 -0.31 -18.19
C ILE A 88 -0.51 -0.27 -16.72
N CYS A 89 0.43 0.11 -15.87
CA CYS A 89 0.19 0.31 -14.46
C CYS A 89 -0.15 1.78 -14.20
N GLY A 90 -1.31 1.99 -13.61
CA GLY A 90 -1.88 3.31 -13.32
C GLY A 90 -2.88 3.78 -14.38
N LYS A 91 -4.10 4.02 -13.91
CA LYS A 91 -5.20 4.59 -14.67
C LYS A 91 -5.80 5.76 -13.87
N GLU A 92 -6.19 6.79 -14.58
CA GLU A 92 -6.93 7.89 -13.96
C GLU A 92 -8.38 7.48 -13.72
N TYR A 93 -8.84 7.74 -12.51
CA TYR A 93 -10.23 7.55 -12.11
C TYR A 93 -10.80 8.83 -11.50
N THR A 94 -12.05 9.10 -11.75
CA THR A 94 -12.84 10.08 -11.01
C THR A 94 -13.35 9.47 -9.70
N VAL A 95 -13.77 10.31 -8.75
CA VAL A 95 -14.37 9.88 -7.48
C VAL A 95 -15.60 9.00 -7.75
N ASP A 96 -16.44 9.37 -8.73
CA ASP A 96 -17.66 8.62 -9.07
C ASP A 96 -17.36 7.25 -9.67
N GLU A 97 -16.33 7.14 -10.52
CA GLU A 97 -15.90 5.85 -11.07
C GLU A 97 -15.41 4.91 -9.98
N VAL A 98 -14.58 5.38 -9.05
CA VAL A 98 -14.10 4.56 -7.92
C VAL A 98 -15.25 4.20 -7.00
N PHE A 99 -16.11 5.15 -6.67
CA PHE A 99 -17.27 4.90 -5.82
C PHE A 99 -18.22 3.86 -6.41
N SER A 100 -18.43 3.88 -7.73
CA SER A 100 -19.27 2.89 -8.42
C SER A 100 -18.71 1.47 -8.32
N GLU A 101 -17.39 1.30 -8.24
CA GLU A 101 -16.78 -0.01 -7.95
C GLU A 101 -16.96 -0.42 -6.49
N ILE A 102 -16.77 0.51 -5.57
CA ILE A 102 -16.89 0.28 -4.11
C ILE A 102 -18.29 -0.23 -3.73
N VAL A 103 -19.34 0.40 -4.24
CA VAL A 103 -20.72 0.05 -3.85
C VAL A 103 -21.17 -1.32 -4.33
N LYS A 104 -20.50 -1.92 -5.32
CA LYS A 104 -20.81 -3.29 -5.79
C LYS A 104 -20.64 -4.33 -4.69
N ASP A 105 -19.79 -4.05 -3.69
CA ASP A 105 -19.48 -4.96 -2.60
C ASP A 105 -20.16 -4.60 -1.27
N LYS A 106 -21.05 -3.59 -1.28
CA LYS A 106 -21.67 -3.07 -0.05
C LYS A 106 -22.31 -4.17 0.81
N LEU A 107 -23.01 -5.12 0.20
CA LEU A 107 -23.63 -6.24 0.91
C LEU A 107 -22.61 -7.13 1.62
N PHE A 108 -21.43 -7.33 1.03
CA PHE A 108 -20.34 -8.09 1.67
C PHE A 108 -19.78 -7.32 2.88
N TYR A 109 -19.66 -6.00 2.78
CA TYR A 109 -19.21 -5.17 3.90
C TYR A 109 -20.18 -5.26 5.09
N GLU A 110 -21.46 -5.09 4.84
CA GLU A 110 -22.51 -5.14 5.86
C GLU A 110 -22.55 -6.50 6.58
N ASN A 111 -22.42 -7.60 5.84
CA ASN A 111 -22.49 -8.95 6.39
C ASN A 111 -21.22 -9.38 7.14
N SER A 112 -20.05 -8.78 6.86
CA SER A 112 -18.77 -9.20 7.43
C SER A 112 -18.19 -8.21 8.43
N GLY A 113 -18.78 -7.03 8.60
CA GLY A 113 -18.15 -5.91 9.30
C GLY A 113 -16.94 -5.34 8.57
N GLY A 114 -16.89 -5.51 7.24
CA GLY A 114 -15.84 -5.01 6.36
C GLY A 114 -16.08 -3.60 5.85
N GLY A 115 -15.50 -3.27 4.70
CA GLY A 115 -15.63 -1.94 4.09
C GLY A 115 -14.63 -1.66 3.00
N ILE A 116 -14.24 -0.40 2.86
CA ILE A 116 -13.23 0.05 1.91
C ILE A 116 -11.89 0.32 2.61
N THR A 117 -10.78 -0.03 1.94
CA THR A 117 -9.42 0.37 2.35
C THR A 117 -8.76 1.15 1.22
N PHE A 118 -8.21 2.30 1.54
CA PHE A 118 -7.39 3.11 0.64
C PHE A 118 -5.92 2.91 1.00
N SER A 119 -5.16 2.36 0.06
CA SER A 119 -3.77 1.91 0.20
C SER A 119 -2.98 2.21 -1.07
N GLY A 120 -1.93 1.46 -1.37
CA GLY A 120 -1.17 1.54 -2.62
C GLY A 120 0.28 1.86 -2.41
N GLY A 121 0.75 3.02 -2.91
CA GLY A 121 1.99 3.65 -2.50
C GLY A 121 1.78 4.37 -1.18
N GLU A 122 1.54 5.69 -1.25
CA GLU A 122 1.02 6.49 -0.13
C GLU A 122 -0.24 7.22 -0.63
N CYS A 123 -1.41 6.71 -0.23
CA CYS A 123 -2.70 7.24 -0.72
C CYS A 123 -2.92 8.70 -0.32
N MET A 124 -2.34 9.13 0.80
CA MET A 124 -2.45 10.51 1.29
C MET A 124 -1.69 11.52 0.41
N LEU A 125 -0.79 11.11 -0.49
CA LEU A 125 -0.19 12.02 -1.47
C LEU A 125 -1.21 12.56 -2.48
N GLN A 126 -2.33 11.87 -2.67
CA GLN A 126 -3.45 12.33 -3.48
C GLN A 126 -4.61 12.80 -2.58
N ILE A 127 -4.27 13.59 -1.54
CA ILE A 127 -5.14 13.97 -0.42
C ILE A 127 -6.47 14.60 -0.84
N GLY A 128 -6.50 15.36 -1.92
CA GLY A 128 -7.74 15.97 -2.41
C GLY A 128 -8.74 14.91 -2.84
N PHE A 129 -8.31 13.92 -3.62
CA PHE A 129 -9.15 12.83 -4.06
C PHE A 129 -9.52 11.90 -2.89
N LEU A 130 -8.56 11.56 -2.04
CA LEU A 130 -8.78 10.71 -0.87
C LEU A 130 -9.85 11.31 0.05
N TYR A 131 -9.79 12.60 0.31
CA TYR A 131 -10.80 13.31 1.10
C TYR A 131 -12.21 13.17 0.50
N GLU A 132 -12.37 13.43 -0.79
CA GLU A 132 -13.69 13.39 -1.45
C GLU A 132 -14.27 11.97 -1.45
N ILE A 133 -13.45 10.95 -1.71
CA ILE A 133 -13.92 9.57 -1.72
C ILE A 133 -14.24 9.04 -0.33
N LEU A 134 -13.43 9.38 0.69
CA LEU A 134 -13.69 9.03 2.09
C LEU A 134 -15.02 9.64 2.56
N LYS A 135 -15.22 10.93 2.30
CA LYS A 135 -16.47 11.63 2.61
C LYS A 135 -17.67 10.94 1.97
N LYS A 136 -17.57 10.64 0.68
CA LYS A 136 -18.63 9.95 -0.06
C LYS A 136 -18.94 8.57 0.49
N CYS A 137 -17.93 7.79 0.87
CA CYS A 137 -18.10 6.49 1.51
C CYS A 137 -18.81 6.61 2.86
N LYS A 138 -18.38 7.56 3.69
CA LYS A 138 -18.97 7.82 5.02
C LYS A 138 -20.44 8.23 4.92
N GLU A 139 -20.78 9.13 4.00
CA GLU A 139 -22.17 9.57 3.73
C GLU A 139 -23.09 8.42 3.28
N ASN A 140 -22.51 7.33 2.72
CA ASN A 140 -23.22 6.14 2.27
C ASN A 140 -23.15 4.97 3.26
N GLY A 141 -22.66 5.22 4.51
CA GLY A 141 -22.59 4.21 5.56
C GLY A 141 -21.57 3.10 5.31
N ILE A 142 -20.53 3.35 4.52
CA ILE A 142 -19.47 2.38 4.23
C ILE A 142 -18.32 2.66 5.18
N HIS A 143 -17.90 1.64 5.95
CA HIS A 143 -16.73 1.70 6.83
C HIS A 143 -15.46 1.93 6.03
N THR A 144 -14.66 2.91 6.46
CA THR A 144 -13.47 3.39 5.75
C THR A 144 -12.19 3.08 6.53
N ALA A 145 -11.18 2.58 5.84
CA ALA A 145 -9.83 2.42 6.36
C ALA A 145 -8.81 3.12 5.46
N VAL A 146 -7.80 3.72 6.08
CA VAL A 146 -6.64 4.33 5.40
C VAL A 146 -5.39 3.59 5.83
N ASP A 147 -4.70 2.99 4.84
CA ASP A 147 -3.43 2.28 5.01
C ASP A 147 -2.29 3.22 4.60
N THR A 148 -1.44 3.59 5.55
CA THR A 148 -0.45 4.65 5.38
C THR A 148 0.86 4.36 6.11
N ALA A 149 1.97 4.80 5.52
CA ALA A 149 3.25 4.90 6.22
C ALA A 149 3.38 6.19 7.06
N GLY A 150 2.45 7.13 6.92
CA GLY A 150 2.40 8.34 7.73
C GLY A 150 3.43 9.43 7.43
N ASN A 151 4.22 9.29 6.36
CA ASN A 151 5.22 10.31 6.00
C ASN A 151 4.62 11.44 5.17
N VAL A 152 3.65 12.15 5.73
CA VAL A 152 2.92 13.25 5.10
C VAL A 152 2.71 14.39 6.10
N PRO A 153 2.42 15.64 5.65
CA PRO A 153 2.07 16.73 6.55
C PRO A 153 0.89 16.36 7.47
N TRP A 154 0.93 16.77 8.74
CA TRP A 154 -0.13 16.49 9.72
C TRP A 154 -1.50 17.00 9.27
N GLU A 155 -1.55 18.12 8.57
CA GLU A 155 -2.78 18.69 8.00
C GLU A 155 -3.56 17.72 7.08
N TYR A 156 -2.87 16.72 6.51
CA TYR A 156 -3.53 15.69 5.70
C TYR A 156 -4.33 14.72 6.58
N PHE A 157 -3.80 14.38 7.75
CA PHE A 157 -4.53 13.61 8.76
C PHE A 157 -5.74 14.38 9.28
N GLU A 158 -5.56 15.64 9.69
CA GLU A 158 -6.65 16.48 10.17
C GLU A 158 -7.82 16.55 9.19
N LYS A 159 -7.48 16.62 7.90
CA LYS A 159 -8.48 16.70 6.83
C LYS A 159 -9.33 15.44 6.71
N ILE A 160 -8.76 14.24 6.92
CA ILE A 160 -9.45 12.97 6.67
C ILE A 160 -9.95 12.26 7.93
N ILE A 161 -9.43 12.57 9.11
CA ILE A 161 -9.87 12.00 10.39
C ILE A 161 -11.40 11.97 10.54
N PRO A 162 -12.18 13.02 10.18
CA PRO A 162 -13.63 13.00 10.33
C PRO A 162 -14.36 11.96 9.46
N TYR A 163 -13.69 11.47 8.43
CA TYR A 163 -14.26 10.55 7.42
C TYR A 163 -13.60 9.18 7.42
N THR A 164 -12.68 8.92 8.37
CA THR A 164 -11.95 7.67 8.51
C THR A 164 -12.42 6.95 9.77
N ASP A 165 -12.72 5.65 9.66
CA ASP A 165 -13.09 4.80 10.79
C ASP A 165 -11.89 4.05 11.36
N MET A 166 -10.87 3.80 10.53
CA MET A 166 -9.69 3.02 10.88
C MET A 166 -8.44 3.52 10.16
N PHE A 167 -7.31 3.49 10.86
CA PHE A 167 -5.99 3.58 10.25
C PHE A 167 -5.24 2.26 10.37
N LEU A 168 -4.71 1.78 9.26
CA LEU A 168 -3.68 0.76 9.20
C LEU A 168 -2.36 1.52 9.08
N TYR A 169 -1.57 1.56 10.15
CA TYR A 169 -0.41 2.41 10.21
C TYR A 169 0.88 1.59 10.22
N ASP A 170 1.73 1.81 9.24
CA ASP A 170 2.97 1.08 9.08
C ASP A 170 4.09 1.63 9.96
N VAL A 171 4.63 0.82 10.86
CA VAL A 171 5.85 1.10 11.63
C VAL A 171 6.95 0.15 11.15
N LYS A 172 7.95 0.68 10.46
CA LYS A 172 8.97 -0.15 9.78
C LYS A 172 10.24 -0.32 10.62
N CYS A 173 10.71 0.75 11.26
CA CYS A 173 11.83 0.79 12.20
C CYS A 173 11.69 2.03 13.09
N ILE A 174 12.26 1.97 14.30
CA ILE A 174 12.40 3.13 15.18
C ILE A 174 13.81 3.73 15.08
N SER A 175 14.83 2.90 14.85
CA SER A 175 16.19 3.38 14.60
C SER A 175 16.24 4.16 13.28
N ASP A 176 16.44 5.49 13.36
CA ASP A 176 16.34 6.39 12.21
C ASP A 176 17.30 6.05 11.06
N ASN A 177 18.56 5.74 11.40
CA ASN A 177 19.56 5.32 10.40
C ASN A 177 19.10 4.06 9.63
N LEU A 178 18.54 3.08 10.34
CA LEU A 178 17.99 1.87 9.73
C LEU A 178 16.78 2.21 8.87
N HIS A 179 15.91 3.11 9.33
CA HIS A 179 14.75 3.54 8.56
C HIS A 179 15.17 4.24 7.26
N ILE A 180 16.12 5.17 7.32
CA ILE A 180 16.68 5.86 6.13
C ILE A 180 17.31 4.84 5.18
N GLU A 181 18.10 3.90 5.71
CA GLU A 181 18.70 2.86 4.88
C GLU A 181 17.66 2.04 4.12
N GLY A 182 16.59 1.64 4.81
CA GLY A 182 15.56 0.76 4.25
C GLY A 182 14.55 1.45 3.36
N THR A 183 14.16 2.68 3.69
CA THR A 183 13.03 3.39 3.08
C THR A 183 13.40 4.65 2.32
N GLY A 184 14.62 5.17 2.51
CA GLY A 184 15.11 6.40 1.92
C GLY A 184 14.71 7.68 2.66
N VAL A 185 13.98 7.60 3.78
CA VAL A 185 13.50 8.75 4.56
C VAL A 185 13.68 8.53 6.06
N SER A 186 13.77 9.63 6.85
CA SER A 186 13.73 9.60 8.31
C SER A 186 12.37 9.15 8.82
N ASN A 187 12.33 8.49 10.00
CA ASN A 187 11.08 8.09 10.65
C ASN A 187 10.50 9.18 11.57
N GLY A 188 11.16 10.31 11.73
CA GLY A 188 10.74 11.36 12.67
C GLY A 188 9.30 11.81 12.43
N GLN A 189 8.97 12.26 11.22
CA GLN A 189 7.61 12.69 10.87
C GLN A 189 6.58 11.55 11.02
N ILE A 190 6.94 10.33 10.67
CA ILE A 190 6.09 9.14 10.81
C ILE A 190 5.73 8.91 12.28
N SER A 191 6.73 8.94 13.15
CA SER A 191 6.57 8.73 14.59
C SER A 191 5.77 9.86 15.24
N ASP A 192 6.01 11.11 14.86
CA ASP A 192 5.29 12.26 15.42
C ASP A 192 3.83 12.29 14.95
N ASN A 193 3.57 11.96 13.68
CA ASN A 193 2.21 11.82 13.18
C ASN A 193 1.44 10.69 13.87
N LEU A 194 2.08 9.55 14.16
CA LEU A 194 1.43 8.46 14.88
C LEU A 194 1.07 8.86 16.34
N LYS A 195 1.97 9.56 17.04
CA LYS A 195 1.69 10.10 18.37
C LYS A 195 0.51 11.08 18.34
N ALA A 196 0.54 12.03 17.40
CA ALA A 196 -0.55 13.00 17.24
C ALA A 196 -1.87 12.29 16.91
N LEU A 197 -1.86 11.33 15.98
CA LEU A 197 -3.04 10.56 15.60
C LEU A 197 -3.62 9.81 16.81
N SER A 198 -2.81 9.10 17.57
CA SER A 198 -3.27 8.34 18.75
C SER A 198 -3.89 9.22 19.83
N SER A 199 -3.53 10.51 19.90
CA SER A 199 -4.08 11.44 20.88
C SER A 199 -5.46 12.01 20.52
N VAL A 200 -5.80 12.09 19.22
CA VAL A 200 -7.01 12.77 18.76
C VAL A 200 -8.01 11.85 18.07
N PHE A 201 -7.55 10.76 17.46
CA PHE A 201 -8.40 9.86 16.71
C PHE A 201 -9.26 8.99 17.63
N LYS A 202 -10.52 8.79 17.27
CA LYS A 202 -11.50 8.01 18.06
C LYS A 202 -11.88 6.69 17.41
N GLY A 203 -11.44 6.47 16.19
CA GLY A 203 -11.58 5.18 15.50
C GLY A 203 -10.45 4.23 15.87
N SER A 204 -10.31 3.14 15.13
CA SER A 204 -9.31 2.10 15.42
C SER A 204 -7.97 2.38 14.76
N ILE A 205 -6.89 2.16 15.48
CA ILE A 205 -5.52 2.21 14.96
C ILE A 205 -4.91 0.80 15.02
N TYR A 206 -4.67 0.20 13.85
CA TYR A 206 -3.93 -1.05 13.75
C TYR A 206 -2.51 -0.76 13.28
N ILE A 207 -1.54 -1.21 14.06
CA ILE A 207 -0.13 -1.08 13.69
C ILE A 207 0.30 -2.29 12.87
N ARG A 208 0.91 -2.02 11.73
CA ARG A 208 1.46 -3.03 10.83
C ARG A 208 2.98 -2.92 10.82
N ILE A 209 3.66 -4.01 11.18
CA ILE A 209 5.12 -4.07 11.24
C ILE A 209 5.59 -5.10 10.23
N PRO A 210 6.09 -4.68 9.04
CA PRO A 210 6.72 -5.59 8.12
C PRO A 210 8.03 -6.10 8.75
N VAL A 211 8.15 -7.42 8.91
CA VAL A 211 9.34 -8.07 9.48
C VAL A 211 10.21 -8.59 8.34
N ILE A 212 11.37 -7.97 8.15
CA ILE A 212 12.28 -8.23 7.05
C ILE A 212 13.52 -8.91 7.60
N GLY A 213 13.72 -10.17 7.24
CA GLY A 213 14.86 -10.96 7.73
C GLY A 213 16.21 -10.33 7.36
N ASN A 214 17.12 -10.29 8.32
CA ASN A 214 18.44 -9.65 8.24
C ASN A 214 18.38 -8.12 8.03
N PHE A 215 17.23 -7.50 8.35
CA PHE A 215 17.11 -6.05 8.29
C PHE A 215 16.56 -5.47 9.60
N ASN A 216 15.27 -5.58 9.87
CA ASN A 216 14.65 -5.04 11.07
C ASN A 216 14.21 -6.11 12.09
N ASP A 217 14.49 -7.38 11.82
CA ASP A 217 14.06 -8.53 12.64
C ASP A 217 14.90 -8.79 13.90
N SER A 218 15.83 -7.89 14.23
CA SER A 218 16.61 -8.01 15.45
C SER A 218 15.74 -7.80 16.70
N THR A 219 16.03 -8.56 17.77
CA THR A 219 15.35 -8.40 19.07
C THR A 219 15.47 -6.98 19.60
N GLU A 220 16.61 -6.32 19.39
CA GLU A 220 16.85 -4.94 19.79
C GLU A 220 15.89 -3.97 19.09
N GLU A 221 15.78 -4.02 17.76
CA GLU A 221 14.92 -3.12 17.02
C GLU A 221 13.44 -3.36 17.33
N MET A 222 13.02 -4.62 17.40
CA MET A 222 11.63 -4.97 17.75
C MET A 222 11.28 -4.55 19.19
N THR A 223 12.24 -4.60 20.12
CA THR A 223 12.02 -4.08 21.47
C THR A 223 11.82 -2.56 21.45
N LYS A 224 12.62 -1.80 20.68
CA LYS A 224 12.42 -0.34 20.51
C LYS A 224 11.04 -0.02 19.93
N ILE A 225 10.58 -0.79 18.93
CA ILE A 225 9.23 -0.63 18.38
C ILE A 225 8.18 -0.91 19.47
N SER A 226 8.31 -2.01 20.20
CA SER A 226 7.37 -2.37 21.29
C SER A 226 7.30 -1.29 22.36
N GLU A 227 8.43 -0.76 22.80
CA GLU A 227 8.49 0.32 23.79
C GLU A 227 7.83 1.61 23.28
N PHE A 228 8.07 1.98 22.03
CA PHE A 228 7.43 3.12 21.40
C PHE A 228 5.90 2.96 21.36
N LEU A 229 5.41 1.78 21.02
CA LEU A 229 3.98 1.50 20.88
C LEU A 229 3.23 1.47 22.20
N LYS A 230 3.90 1.28 23.36
CA LYS A 230 3.26 1.40 24.68
C LYS A 230 2.63 2.77 24.91
N ASN A 231 3.19 3.83 24.33
CA ASN A 231 2.67 5.19 24.43
C ASN A 231 1.57 5.49 23.40
N ILE A 232 1.41 4.64 22.40
CA ILE A 232 0.39 4.78 21.34
C ILE A 232 -0.90 4.05 21.73
N ASN A 233 -0.76 2.91 22.42
CA ASN A 233 -1.86 2.03 22.83
C ASN A 233 -2.79 1.67 21.66
N PRO A 234 -2.27 1.05 20.59
CA PRO A 234 -3.07 0.70 19.40
C PRO A 234 -4.07 -0.42 19.71
N ASP A 235 -5.16 -0.50 18.93
CA ASP A 235 -6.16 -1.55 19.06
C ASP A 235 -5.62 -2.94 18.63
N LYS A 236 -4.66 -2.95 17.70
CA LYS A 236 -4.03 -4.18 17.21
C LYS A 236 -2.61 -3.94 16.75
N ILE A 237 -1.74 -4.93 16.95
CA ILE A 237 -0.40 -4.99 16.37
C ILE A 237 -0.32 -6.24 15.48
N GLU A 238 0.13 -6.07 14.25
CA GLU A 238 0.32 -7.13 13.26
C GLU A 238 1.78 -7.19 12.81
N LEU A 239 2.44 -8.32 13.06
CA LEU A 239 3.76 -8.60 12.51
C LEU A 239 3.59 -9.30 11.16
N LEU A 240 4.02 -8.66 10.09
CA LEU A 240 3.85 -9.13 8.71
C LEU A 240 5.18 -9.68 8.18
N PRO A 241 5.37 -11.01 8.12
CA PRO A 241 6.62 -11.57 7.60
C PRO A 241 6.80 -11.21 6.13
N TYR A 242 8.01 -10.77 5.78
CA TYR A 242 8.38 -10.51 4.39
C TYR A 242 8.25 -11.79 3.54
N HIS A 243 7.83 -11.61 2.30
CA HIS A 243 7.86 -12.62 1.26
C HIS A 243 8.25 -12.00 -0.09
N ASN A 244 8.84 -12.79 -0.96
CA ASN A 244 9.39 -12.32 -2.25
C ASN A 244 8.41 -12.40 -3.42
N ILE A 245 7.12 -12.64 -3.18
CA ILE A 245 6.08 -12.79 -4.22
C ILE A 245 6.03 -11.57 -5.16
N GLY A 246 6.35 -10.37 -4.65
CA GLY A 246 6.38 -9.13 -5.44
C GLY A 246 7.57 -8.98 -6.39
N ASN A 247 8.60 -9.85 -6.32
CA ASN A 247 9.87 -9.66 -7.05
C ASN A 247 9.69 -9.64 -8.59
N HIS A 248 8.74 -10.40 -9.13
CA HIS A 248 8.42 -10.39 -10.57
C HIS A 248 7.97 -9.02 -11.08
N LYS A 249 7.42 -8.16 -10.22
CA LYS A 249 7.00 -6.80 -10.57
C LYS A 249 8.21 -5.87 -10.78
N TYR A 250 9.28 -6.07 -10.00
CA TYR A 250 10.54 -5.32 -10.21
C TYR A 250 11.09 -5.60 -11.60
N THR A 251 11.22 -6.86 -11.96
CA THR A 251 11.73 -7.24 -13.30
C THR A 251 10.82 -6.73 -14.42
N ALA A 252 9.50 -6.73 -14.22
CA ALA A 252 8.55 -6.17 -15.18
C ALA A 252 8.69 -4.65 -15.37
N LEU A 253 9.22 -3.94 -14.35
CA LEU A 253 9.54 -2.50 -14.38
C LEU A 253 11.00 -2.23 -14.82
N ASN A 254 11.74 -3.26 -15.19
CA ASN A 254 13.19 -3.18 -15.48
C ASN A 254 14.01 -2.69 -14.26
N MET A 255 13.57 -3.07 -13.05
CA MET A 255 14.24 -2.84 -11.78
C MET A 255 14.83 -4.16 -11.27
N THR A 256 15.83 -4.07 -10.40
CA THR A 256 16.41 -5.25 -9.72
C THR A 256 15.80 -5.38 -8.33
N PRO A 257 15.11 -6.49 -8.00
CA PRO A 257 14.67 -6.74 -6.64
C PRO A 257 15.89 -6.91 -5.72
N ARG A 258 15.72 -6.59 -4.44
CA ARG A 258 16.73 -6.90 -3.43
C ARG A 258 16.41 -8.23 -2.77
N ASP A 259 17.45 -8.99 -2.47
CA ASP A 259 17.30 -10.23 -1.72
C ASP A 259 17.21 -9.93 -0.23
N TYR A 260 16.03 -10.19 0.32
CA TYR A 260 15.77 -10.27 1.75
C TYR A 260 15.28 -11.65 2.11
N THR A 261 15.57 -12.08 3.32
CA THR A 261 15.10 -13.37 3.80
C THR A 261 13.71 -13.26 4.44
N THR A 262 12.88 -14.27 4.21
CA THR A 262 11.62 -14.43 4.94
C THR A 262 11.95 -14.94 6.35
N PRO A 263 11.54 -14.25 7.43
CA PRO A 263 11.68 -14.78 8.78
C PRO A 263 10.94 -16.10 8.93
N ASP A 264 11.59 -17.09 9.53
CA ASP A 264 10.92 -18.37 9.82
C ASP A 264 9.94 -18.26 10.98
N GLU A 265 9.11 -19.30 11.19
CA GLU A 265 8.07 -19.29 12.21
C GLU A 265 8.65 -19.24 13.64
N ASN A 266 9.84 -19.79 13.87
CA ASN A 266 10.50 -19.70 15.17
C ASN A 266 10.86 -18.26 15.49
N LYS A 267 11.45 -17.56 14.49
CA LYS A 267 11.76 -16.12 14.61
C LYS A 267 10.48 -15.30 14.80
N MET A 268 9.45 -15.54 14.02
CA MET A 268 8.18 -14.83 14.18
C MET A 268 7.56 -15.07 15.57
N THR A 269 7.64 -16.29 16.09
CA THR A 269 7.17 -16.62 17.44
C THR A 269 7.97 -15.90 18.53
N GLU A 270 9.31 -15.81 18.39
CA GLU A 270 10.16 -15.04 19.29
C GLU A 270 9.73 -13.56 19.30
N LEU A 271 9.55 -12.98 18.11
CA LEU A 271 9.19 -11.58 17.98
C LEU A 271 7.78 -11.25 18.51
N ARG A 272 6.79 -12.13 18.27
CA ARG A 272 5.43 -11.96 18.85
C ARG A 272 5.47 -11.83 20.37
N LYS A 273 6.32 -12.59 21.06
CA LYS A 273 6.47 -12.51 22.53
C LYS A 273 6.90 -11.11 23.01
N ILE A 274 7.70 -10.38 22.21
CA ILE A 274 8.14 -9.01 22.55
C ILE A 274 6.93 -8.07 22.61
N PHE A 275 5.92 -8.31 21.78
CA PHE A 275 4.69 -7.49 21.71
C PHE A 275 3.56 -8.06 22.59
N GLY A 276 3.71 -9.24 23.19
CA GLY A 276 2.68 -9.89 23.98
C GLY A 276 1.50 -10.46 23.14
N ILE A 277 1.75 -10.85 21.89
CA ILE A 277 0.76 -11.35 20.92
C ILE A 277 1.11 -12.76 20.43
#